data_34a76fe28e48cd1221f6e0a9af8e8222
#
_entry.id   34a76fe28e48cd1221f6e0a9af8e8222
#
_cell.length_a   1.000
_cell.length_b   1.000
_cell.length_c   1.000
_cell.angle_alpha   90.00
_cell.angle_beta   90.00
_cell.angle_gamma   90.00
#
_symmetry.space_group_name_H-M   'P 1'
#
loop_
_entity.id
_entity.type
_entity.pdbx_description
1 polymer ?
#
loop_
_entity_poly.entity_id
_entity_poly.type
_entity_poly.pdbx_seq_one_letter_code
_entity_poly.pdbx_strand_id
1 'polypeptide(L)'
;MQSFISETLDSILKTTTSFEDVIFILPSQRAKVFLKQTLKDKISVGFLPETLNIEQFVQQVSELDKADSIQLLFHFYTIYKRLEKDPDSFDVFSSWAFTVLQDFNEIYQNLLNTAEIFMYLRDIQRLKKWSVTGSFTETELMKDHYSFLEKLNNFYS
;
A
#
# COMPACT_ATOMS: atom_id res chain seq x y z
N MET A 1 -13.86 3.08 -35.80
CA MET A 1 -13.93 2.16 -34.66
C MET A 1 -14.36 2.99 -33.46
N GLN A 2 -15.55 2.76 -32.91
CA GLN A 2 -15.99 3.46 -31.70
C GLN A 2 -15.16 3.00 -30.53
N SER A 3 -14.80 3.92 -29.63
CA SER A 3 -14.07 3.55 -28.41
C SER A 3 -15.03 2.97 -27.37
N PHE A 4 -14.56 2.08 -26.51
CA PHE A 4 -15.34 1.51 -25.40
C PHE A 4 -16.05 2.59 -24.57
N ILE A 5 -15.37 3.69 -24.29
CA ILE A 5 -15.96 4.84 -23.54
C ILE A 5 -17.15 5.43 -24.31
N SER A 6 -17.05 5.56 -25.64
CA SER A 6 -18.14 6.08 -26.45
C SER A 6 -19.37 5.17 -26.46
N GLU A 7 -19.17 3.86 -26.57
CA GLU A 7 -20.25 2.86 -26.52
C GLU A 7 -20.93 2.81 -25.15
N THR A 8 -20.13 2.88 -24.08
CA THR A 8 -20.65 2.92 -22.72
C THR A 8 -21.49 4.16 -22.47
N LEU A 9 -21.03 5.33 -22.93
CA LEU A 9 -21.80 6.58 -22.84
C LEU A 9 -23.10 6.53 -23.63
N ASP A 10 -23.09 5.94 -24.84
CA ASP A 10 -24.31 5.78 -25.65
C ASP A 10 -25.31 4.86 -24.95
N SER A 11 -24.85 3.86 -24.23
CA SER A 11 -25.71 2.97 -23.45
C SER A 11 -26.33 3.71 -22.24
N ILE A 12 -25.52 4.48 -21.52
CA ILE A 12 -26.00 5.26 -20.35
C ILE A 12 -26.98 6.35 -20.79
N LEU A 13 -26.70 7.07 -21.86
CA LEU A 13 -27.57 8.14 -22.39
C LEU A 13 -28.93 7.63 -22.87
N LYS A 14 -29.09 6.34 -23.13
CA LYS A 14 -30.40 5.75 -23.44
C LYS A 14 -31.27 5.57 -22.20
N THR A 15 -30.67 5.45 -21.02
CA THR A 15 -31.36 5.16 -19.76
C THR A 15 -31.44 6.36 -18.83
N THR A 16 -30.56 7.33 -18.99
CA THR A 16 -30.44 8.48 -18.08
C THR A 16 -30.37 9.79 -18.87
N THR A 17 -31.20 10.75 -18.51
CA THR A 17 -31.23 12.09 -19.11
C THR A 17 -30.33 13.10 -18.40
N SER A 18 -29.93 12.82 -17.16
CA SER A 18 -29.06 13.64 -16.32
C SER A 18 -27.93 12.81 -15.73
N PHE A 19 -26.77 13.43 -15.56
CA PHE A 19 -25.61 12.80 -14.91
C PHE A 19 -25.43 13.24 -13.45
N GLU A 20 -26.39 13.94 -12.86
CA GLU A 20 -26.28 14.45 -11.50
C GLU A 20 -26.06 13.34 -10.46
N ASP A 21 -26.72 12.20 -10.64
CA ASP A 21 -26.62 11.03 -9.75
C ASP A 21 -25.68 9.93 -10.28
N VAL A 22 -24.83 10.24 -11.27
CA VAL A 22 -23.95 9.25 -11.88
C VAL A 22 -22.50 9.55 -11.55
N ILE A 23 -21.84 8.56 -10.94
CA ILE A 23 -20.40 8.59 -10.65
C ILE A 23 -19.68 7.65 -11.58
N PHE A 24 -18.67 8.14 -12.31
CA PHE A 24 -17.81 7.31 -13.15
C PHE A 24 -16.54 6.94 -12.39
N ILE A 25 -16.38 5.66 -12.11
CA ILE A 25 -15.15 5.14 -11.52
C ILE A 25 -14.23 4.67 -12.66
N LEU A 26 -13.07 5.31 -12.78
CA LEU A 26 -12.17 5.14 -13.91
C LEU A 26 -10.79 4.65 -13.44
N PRO A 27 -10.12 3.76 -14.20
CA PRO A 27 -8.85 3.16 -13.78
C PRO A 27 -7.68 4.15 -13.81
N SER A 28 -7.80 5.30 -14.47
CA SER A 28 -6.70 6.25 -14.59
C SER A 28 -7.17 7.68 -14.86
N GLN A 29 -6.30 8.65 -14.55
CA GLN A 29 -6.55 10.07 -14.88
C GLN A 29 -6.68 10.31 -16.40
N ARG A 30 -5.96 9.53 -17.20
CA ARG A 30 -6.08 9.59 -18.68
C ARG A 30 -7.48 9.23 -19.13
N ALA A 31 -8.09 8.19 -18.55
CA ALA A 31 -9.44 7.78 -18.86
C ALA A 31 -10.46 8.89 -18.56
N LYS A 32 -10.25 9.68 -17.49
CA LYS A 32 -11.08 10.86 -17.17
C LYS A 32 -11.05 11.92 -18.30
N VAL A 33 -9.87 12.17 -18.86
CA VAL A 33 -9.72 13.14 -19.94
C VAL A 33 -10.49 12.67 -21.19
N PHE A 34 -10.35 11.41 -21.56
CA PHE A 34 -11.07 10.82 -22.69
C PHE A 34 -12.59 10.83 -22.47
N LEU A 35 -13.04 10.48 -21.27
CA LEU A 35 -14.47 10.55 -20.92
C LEU A 35 -15.02 11.97 -21.11
N LYS A 36 -14.34 12.97 -20.55
CA LYS A 36 -14.75 14.39 -20.67
C LYS A 36 -14.79 14.85 -22.11
N GLN A 37 -13.82 14.43 -22.93
CA GLN A 37 -13.75 14.79 -24.33
C GLN A 37 -14.90 14.15 -25.12
N THR A 38 -15.16 12.86 -24.91
CA THR A 38 -16.27 12.15 -25.56
C THR A 38 -17.64 12.70 -25.12
N LEU A 39 -17.78 13.11 -23.86
CA LEU A 39 -19.00 13.76 -23.37
C LEU A 39 -19.27 15.09 -24.07
N LYS A 40 -18.24 15.94 -24.27
CA LYS A 40 -18.37 17.21 -25.00
C LYS A 40 -18.91 17.01 -26.43
N ASP A 41 -18.53 15.93 -27.07
CA ASP A 41 -18.98 15.62 -28.43
C ASP A 41 -20.44 15.12 -28.48
N LYS A 42 -20.95 14.60 -27.34
CA LYS A 42 -22.29 13.99 -27.27
C LYS A 42 -23.33 14.86 -26.59
N ILE A 43 -22.92 15.79 -25.74
CA ILE A 43 -23.82 16.63 -24.92
C ILE A 43 -23.51 18.09 -25.17
N SER A 44 -24.51 18.83 -25.66
CA SER A 44 -24.36 20.25 -25.97
C SER A 44 -24.36 21.15 -24.73
N VAL A 45 -25.17 20.81 -23.73
CA VAL A 45 -25.31 21.56 -22.45
C VAL A 45 -25.64 20.57 -21.34
N GLY A 46 -24.93 20.65 -20.22
CA GLY A 46 -25.20 19.82 -19.05
C GLY A 46 -24.08 19.89 -18.02
N PHE A 47 -24.36 19.39 -16.83
CA PHE A 47 -23.34 19.19 -15.80
C PHE A 47 -22.48 17.97 -16.14
N LEU A 48 -21.17 18.11 -15.92
CA LEU A 48 -20.27 16.97 -16.05
C LEU A 48 -20.48 16.02 -14.87
N PRO A 49 -20.53 14.71 -15.12
CA PRO A 49 -20.64 13.73 -14.06
C PRO A 49 -19.40 13.75 -13.14
N GLU A 50 -19.60 13.33 -11.90
CA GLU A 50 -18.49 13.10 -10.99
C GLU A 50 -17.61 11.95 -11.51
N THR A 51 -16.31 12.16 -11.49
CA THR A 51 -15.35 11.17 -11.98
C THR A 51 -14.30 10.89 -10.92
N LEU A 52 -14.26 9.66 -10.42
CA LEU A 52 -13.33 9.19 -9.42
C LEU A 52 -12.36 8.16 -10.02
N ASN A 53 -11.17 8.05 -9.45
CA ASN A 53 -10.38 6.84 -9.62
C ASN A 53 -10.77 5.83 -8.52
N ILE A 54 -10.27 4.59 -8.64
CA ILE A 54 -10.63 3.53 -7.68
C ILE A 54 -10.20 3.86 -6.25
N GLU A 55 -9.03 4.50 -6.07
CA GLU A 55 -8.54 4.93 -4.75
C GLU A 55 -9.46 5.99 -4.14
N GLN A 56 -9.81 7.03 -4.91
CA GLN A 56 -10.73 8.08 -4.48
C GLN A 56 -12.10 7.52 -4.09
N PHE A 57 -12.61 6.58 -4.88
CA PHE A 57 -13.88 5.92 -4.58
C PHE A 57 -13.80 5.14 -3.26
N VAL A 58 -12.74 4.35 -3.07
CA VAL A 58 -12.53 3.60 -1.82
C VAL A 58 -12.38 4.53 -0.62
N GLN A 59 -11.61 5.63 -0.75
CA GLN A 59 -11.48 6.64 0.30
C GLN A 59 -12.84 7.24 0.68
N GLN A 60 -13.65 7.59 -0.33
CA GLN A 60 -14.96 8.19 -0.10
C GLN A 60 -15.93 7.22 0.60
N VAL A 61 -15.91 5.95 0.23
CA VAL A 61 -16.79 4.92 0.81
C VAL A 61 -16.31 4.48 2.19
N SER A 62 -15.00 4.39 2.40
CA SER A 62 -14.42 3.92 3.66
C SER A 62 -14.23 5.03 4.70
N GLU A 63 -14.29 6.30 4.27
CA GLU A 63 -13.95 7.48 5.09
C GLU A 63 -12.51 7.43 5.64
N LEU A 64 -11.63 6.66 5.00
CA LEU A 64 -10.23 6.50 5.38
C LEU A 64 -9.32 7.21 4.40
N ASP A 65 -8.42 8.02 4.91
CA ASP A 65 -7.35 8.63 4.10
C ASP A 65 -6.14 7.69 3.98
N LYS A 66 -5.59 7.63 2.77
CA LYS A 66 -4.35 6.92 2.54
C LYS A 66 -3.19 7.68 3.18
N ALA A 67 -2.51 7.06 4.11
CA ALA A 67 -1.31 7.63 4.71
C ALA A 67 -0.20 7.79 3.67
N ASP A 68 0.47 8.95 3.69
CA ASP A 68 1.68 9.18 2.89
C ASP A 68 2.85 8.38 3.46
N SER A 69 3.74 7.93 2.58
CA SER A 69 4.95 7.16 2.95
C SER A 69 5.85 7.90 3.95
N ILE A 70 5.91 9.22 3.84
CA ILE A 70 6.66 10.06 4.78
C ILE A 70 6.00 10.08 6.16
N GLN A 71 4.68 10.22 6.21
CA GLN A 71 3.93 10.15 7.45
C GLN A 71 4.10 8.80 8.14
N LEU A 72 4.01 7.71 7.37
CA LEU A 72 4.25 6.35 7.86
C LEU A 72 5.66 6.20 8.44
N LEU A 73 6.67 6.76 7.79
CA LEU A 73 8.05 6.72 8.29
C LEU A 73 8.18 7.42 9.65
N PHE A 74 7.58 8.60 9.81
CA PHE A 74 7.61 9.31 11.10
C PHE A 74 6.82 8.58 12.19
N HIS A 75 5.68 7.98 11.86
CA HIS A 75 4.94 7.14 12.80
C HIS A 75 5.76 5.93 13.21
N PHE A 76 6.39 5.26 12.26
CA PHE A 76 7.26 4.12 12.52
C PHE A 76 8.45 4.51 13.41
N TYR A 77 9.11 5.65 13.15
CA TYR A 77 10.17 6.14 14.00
C TYR A 77 9.71 6.42 15.44
N THR A 78 8.50 6.90 15.60
CA THR A 78 7.91 7.14 16.92
C THR A 78 7.69 5.83 17.68
N ILE A 79 7.21 4.79 17.01
CA ILE A 79 7.06 3.45 17.58
C ILE A 79 8.43 2.85 17.90
N TYR A 80 9.37 2.92 16.96
CA TYR A 80 10.74 2.45 17.12
C TYR A 80 11.41 3.04 18.38
N LYS A 81 11.32 4.35 18.57
CA LYS A 81 11.87 5.01 19.78
C LYS A 81 11.21 4.58 21.10
N ARG A 82 9.98 4.10 21.06
CA ARG A 82 9.30 3.60 22.28
C ARG A 82 9.74 2.19 22.65
N LEU A 83 10.05 1.37 21.64
CA LEU A 83 10.36 -0.04 21.82
C LEU A 83 11.87 -0.29 22.01
N GLU A 84 12.72 0.57 21.46
CA GLU A 84 14.16 0.47 21.59
C GLU A 84 14.68 1.27 22.78
N LYS A 85 15.60 0.65 23.54
CA LYS A 85 16.25 1.31 24.71
C LYS A 85 17.28 2.37 24.28
N ASP A 86 17.95 2.11 23.15
CA ASP A 86 18.97 2.99 22.58
C ASP A 86 18.68 3.12 21.07
N PRO A 87 17.69 3.95 20.72
CA PRO A 87 17.25 4.06 19.33
C PRO A 87 18.27 4.81 18.48
N ASP A 88 18.48 4.31 17.27
CA ASP A 88 19.29 4.99 16.26
C ASP A 88 18.79 6.40 15.97
N SER A 89 19.69 7.23 15.45
CA SER A 89 19.32 8.53 14.89
C SER A 89 18.34 8.33 13.71
N PHE A 90 17.55 9.36 13.41
CA PHE A 90 16.59 9.29 12.31
C PHE A 90 17.25 8.96 10.96
N ASP A 91 18.46 9.45 10.71
CA ASP A 91 19.19 9.18 9.46
C ASP A 91 19.55 7.70 9.32
N VAL A 92 20.03 7.07 10.39
CA VAL A 92 20.35 5.64 10.41
C VAL A 92 19.06 4.82 10.28
N PHE A 93 18.05 5.14 11.07
CA PHE A 93 16.74 4.51 11.02
C PHE A 93 16.12 4.56 9.62
N SER A 94 16.09 5.73 9.00
CA SER A 94 15.44 5.93 7.69
C SER A 94 16.10 5.13 6.57
N SER A 95 17.39 4.81 6.69
CA SER A 95 18.12 4.04 5.69
C SER A 95 17.57 2.63 5.46
N TRP A 96 16.96 2.02 6.48
CA TRP A 96 16.38 0.68 6.41
C TRP A 96 14.84 0.66 6.57
N ALA A 97 14.28 1.65 7.25
CA ALA A 97 12.87 1.66 7.63
C ALA A 97 11.90 1.66 6.43
N PHE A 98 12.25 2.30 5.32
CA PHE A 98 11.45 2.25 4.10
C PHE A 98 11.30 0.84 3.54
N THR A 99 12.36 0.05 3.58
CA THR A 99 12.32 -1.35 3.13
C THR A 99 11.38 -2.15 4.02
N VAL A 100 11.49 -2.00 5.33
CA VAL A 100 10.61 -2.69 6.29
C VAL A 100 9.14 -2.27 6.12
N LEU A 101 8.85 -0.99 5.91
CA LEU A 101 7.50 -0.52 5.62
C LEU A 101 6.94 -1.11 4.31
N GLN A 102 7.79 -1.27 3.30
CA GLN A 102 7.40 -1.91 2.05
C GLN A 102 7.08 -3.39 2.27
N ASP A 103 7.92 -4.12 3.01
CA ASP A 103 7.71 -5.52 3.36
C ASP A 103 6.40 -5.68 4.18
N PHE A 104 6.13 -4.79 5.13
CA PHE A 104 4.87 -4.78 5.88
C PHE A 104 3.66 -4.57 4.97
N ASN A 105 3.77 -3.66 4.02
CA ASN A 105 2.70 -3.43 3.05
C ASN A 105 2.46 -4.66 2.16
N GLU A 106 3.51 -5.37 1.74
CA GLU A 106 3.38 -6.61 0.97
C GLU A 106 2.71 -7.72 1.78
N ILE A 107 3.09 -7.88 3.04
CA ILE A 107 2.45 -8.82 3.98
C ILE A 107 0.96 -8.51 4.10
N TYR A 108 0.61 -7.25 4.29
CA TYR A 108 -0.76 -6.81 4.42
C TYR A 108 -1.58 -7.01 3.13
N GLN A 109 -1.04 -6.61 1.98
CA GLN A 109 -1.71 -6.76 0.68
C GLN A 109 -1.98 -8.22 0.31
N ASN A 110 -1.11 -9.13 0.72
CA ASN A 110 -1.27 -10.56 0.49
C ASN A 110 -2.06 -11.27 1.60
N LEU A 111 -2.57 -10.54 2.58
CA LEU A 111 -3.33 -11.07 3.72
C LEU A 111 -2.60 -12.21 4.45
N LEU A 112 -1.28 -12.09 4.56
CA LEU A 112 -0.45 -13.12 5.16
C LEU A 112 -0.51 -13.06 6.69
N ASN A 113 -0.40 -14.22 7.33
CA ASN A 113 -0.32 -14.30 8.78
C ASN A 113 1.08 -13.87 9.26
N THR A 114 1.18 -12.69 9.83
CA THR A 114 2.46 -12.11 10.28
C THR A 114 3.18 -12.97 11.31
N ALA A 115 2.46 -13.53 12.28
CA ALA A 115 3.05 -14.39 13.30
C ALA A 115 3.72 -15.63 12.69
N GLU A 116 3.09 -16.24 11.68
CA GLU A 116 3.66 -17.39 10.96
C GLU A 116 4.90 -17.01 10.16
N ILE A 117 4.87 -15.86 9.47
CA ILE A 117 6.01 -15.38 8.67
C ILE A 117 7.22 -15.13 9.57
N PHE A 118 7.06 -14.38 10.66
CA PHE A 118 8.17 -14.07 11.56
C PHE A 118 8.68 -15.32 12.29
N MET A 119 7.80 -16.26 12.64
CA MET A 119 8.19 -17.55 13.18
C MET A 119 9.00 -18.37 12.13
N TYR A 120 8.53 -18.39 10.87
CA TYR A 120 9.21 -19.11 9.78
C TYR A 120 10.58 -18.51 9.46
N LEU A 121 10.71 -17.20 9.40
CA LEU A 121 11.99 -16.51 9.22
C LEU A 121 12.98 -16.86 10.33
N ARG A 122 12.54 -16.90 11.58
CA ARG A 122 13.33 -17.32 12.73
C ARG A 122 13.77 -18.77 12.61
N ASP A 123 12.89 -19.67 12.17
CA ASP A 123 13.19 -21.09 12.05
C ASP A 123 14.12 -21.39 10.87
N ILE A 124 13.97 -20.70 9.73
CA ILE A 124 14.94 -20.80 8.62
C ILE A 124 16.33 -20.38 9.08
N GLN A 125 16.44 -19.34 9.84
CA GLN A 125 17.71 -18.87 10.37
C GLN A 125 18.33 -19.90 11.32
N ARG A 126 17.54 -20.54 12.18
CA ARG A 126 17.99 -21.66 13.02
C ARG A 126 18.47 -22.86 12.20
N LEU A 127 17.76 -23.23 11.13
CA LEU A 127 18.15 -24.31 10.24
C LEU A 127 19.43 -24.01 9.47
N LYS A 128 19.63 -22.79 8.98
CA LYS A 128 20.89 -22.36 8.36
C LYS A 128 22.06 -22.45 9.33
N LYS A 129 21.82 -22.16 10.60
CA LYS A 129 22.81 -22.32 11.67
C LYS A 129 23.20 -23.80 11.90
N TRP A 130 22.25 -24.72 11.74
CA TRP A 130 22.50 -26.16 11.91
C TRP A 130 23.20 -26.81 10.71
N SER A 131 23.00 -26.33 9.50
CA SER A 131 23.59 -26.91 8.29
C SER A 131 25.05 -26.56 8.08
N VAL A 132 25.59 -25.57 8.76
CA VAL A 132 27.01 -25.20 8.71
C VAL A 132 27.71 -25.79 9.90
N THR A 133 28.13 -27.07 9.76
CA THR A 133 29.12 -27.81 10.57
C THR A 133 29.54 -27.25 11.95
N GLY A 134 29.10 -27.90 12.98
CA GLY A 134 29.74 -28.30 14.25
C GLY A 134 30.59 -27.36 15.11
N SER A 135 30.89 -26.11 14.73
CA SER A 135 31.68 -25.18 15.53
C SER A 135 31.45 -23.72 15.14
N PHE A 136 30.19 -23.31 15.06
CA PHE A 136 29.87 -21.91 14.78
C PHE A 136 29.74 -21.17 16.12
N THR A 137 30.73 -20.35 16.45
CA THR A 137 30.59 -19.32 17.52
C THR A 137 29.68 -18.24 16.94
N GLU A 138 28.53 -18.04 17.57
CA GLU A 138 27.58 -16.99 17.23
C GLU A 138 28.30 -15.63 17.31
N THR A 139 28.52 -14.98 16.18
CA THR A 139 29.08 -13.63 16.15
C THR A 139 28.03 -12.65 16.69
N GLU A 140 28.49 -11.58 17.39
CA GLU A 140 27.61 -10.53 17.91
C GLU A 140 26.65 -10.00 16.83
N LEU A 141 27.14 -9.83 15.63
CA LEU A 141 26.36 -9.38 14.45
C LEU A 141 25.17 -10.31 14.14
N MET A 142 25.29 -11.61 14.37
CA MET A 142 24.19 -12.55 14.20
C MET A 142 23.16 -12.47 15.31
N LYS A 143 23.60 -12.21 16.54
CA LYS A 143 22.68 -12.01 17.67
C LYS A 143 21.86 -10.73 17.48
N ASP A 144 22.48 -9.67 17.01
CA ASP A 144 21.81 -8.40 16.72
C ASP A 144 20.76 -8.57 15.61
N HIS A 145 21.08 -9.33 14.56
CA HIS A 145 20.16 -9.62 13.47
C HIS A 145 18.95 -10.46 13.96
N TYR A 146 19.16 -11.45 14.81
CA TYR A 146 18.06 -12.23 15.40
C TYR A 146 17.18 -11.38 16.29
N SER A 147 17.80 -10.55 17.14
CA SER A 147 17.08 -9.60 17.99
C SER A 147 16.23 -8.65 17.15
N PHE A 148 16.75 -8.17 16.04
CA PHE A 148 16.00 -7.31 15.10
C PHE A 148 14.78 -8.01 14.50
N LEU A 149 14.91 -9.27 14.04
CA LEU A 149 13.79 -10.03 13.49
C LEU A 149 12.68 -10.33 14.51
N GLU A 150 13.07 -10.60 15.78
CA GLU A 150 12.07 -10.74 16.85
C GLU A 150 11.32 -9.43 17.13
N LYS A 151 11.99 -8.29 16.99
CA LYS A 151 11.39 -6.97 17.18
C LYS A 151 10.46 -6.57 16.02
N LEU A 152 10.72 -7.03 14.79
CA LEU A 152 9.87 -6.72 13.63
C LEU A 152 8.40 -7.05 13.87
N ASN A 153 8.12 -8.16 14.55
CA ASN A 153 6.75 -8.53 14.89
C ASN A 153 6.08 -7.50 15.82
N ASN A 154 6.85 -6.95 16.76
CA ASN A 154 6.36 -5.92 17.68
C ASN A 154 6.18 -4.56 17.00
N PHE A 155 6.95 -4.27 15.95
CA PHE A 155 6.80 -3.05 15.14
C PHE A 155 5.59 -3.11 14.23
N TYR A 156 5.22 -4.33 13.79
CA TYR A 156 4.07 -4.54 12.93
C TYR A 156 2.73 -4.45 13.68
N SER A 157 2.68 -4.86 14.94
CA SER A 157 1.49 -4.89 15.80
C SER A 157 1.07 -3.49 16.25
#